data_3f81ecd9ea68e5ecb9a6e423de419cb0
#
_entry.id   3f81ecd9ea68e5ecb9a6e423de419cb0
#
_cell.length_a   1.000
_cell.length_b   1.000
_cell.length_c   1.000
_cell.angle_alpha   90.00
_cell.angle_beta   90.00
_cell.angle_gamma   90.00
#
_symmetry.space_group_name_H-M   'P 1'
#
loop_
_entity.id
_entity.type
_entity.pdbx_description
1 polymer ?
#
loop_
_entity_poly.entity_id
_entity_poly.type
_entity_poly.pdbx_seq_one_letter_code
_entity_poly.pdbx_strand_id
1 'polypeptide(L)'
;MPSRACAISSSLAGYEFCQKQITECDQQLAQYLARLEDRTQGATLPEETRKGRRKKKKGNPQFNLREELFRMTGTDLTQIDGIDVMTVMTVVSEVGWDMSKWKTENHFVSWLKLSPDNKISGGKVIGKGRMPTNNRATPVLRMAATTLRESDSYLGAQFRRFRTRLGPPVATKAMAAKLARLLYRMLRYGMKYVNQGAEFYEAQPRKQQVIHLKRKAAQLGLEIIEVAAAA
;
A
#
# COMPACT_ATOMS: atom_id res chain seq x y z
N MET A 1 37.57 -10.37 -34.04
CA MET A 1 36.42 -9.75 -33.33
C MET A 1 35.18 -10.56 -33.65
N PRO A 2 34.42 -11.04 -32.69
CA PRO A 2 33.14 -11.70 -32.97
C PRO A 2 32.23 -10.75 -33.74
N SER A 3 31.62 -11.24 -34.82
CA SER A 3 30.71 -10.42 -35.62
C SER A 3 29.53 -9.94 -34.77
N ARG A 4 28.98 -8.75 -35.07
CA ARG A 4 27.77 -8.23 -34.37
C ARG A 4 26.64 -9.26 -34.38
N ALA A 5 26.53 -10.05 -35.41
CA ALA A 5 25.55 -11.15 -35.52
C ALA A 5 25.74 -12.22 -34.42
N CYS A 6 26.96 -12.61 -34.12
CA CYS A 6 27.28 -13.60 -33.08
C CYS A 6 26.91 -13.06 -31.67
N ALA A 7 27.19 -11.79 -31.40
CA ALA A 7 26.82 -11.15 -30.13
C ALA A 7 25.28 -11.04 -29.95
N ILE A 8 24.57 -10.72 -31.02
CA ILE A 8 23.07 -10.64 -30.99
C ILE A 8 22.48 -12.05 -30.76
N SER A 9 22.99 -13.07 -31.49
CA SER A 9 22.52 -14.45 -31.34
C SER A 9 22.76 -14.98 -29.93
N SER A 10 23.93 -14.74 -29.34
CA SER A 10 24.23 -15.12 -27.95
C SER A 10 23.32 -14.42 -26.95
N SER A 11 23.05 -13.10 -27.14
CA SER A 11 22.14 -12.34 -26.27
C SER A 11 20.71 -12.84 -26.38
N LEU A 12 20.24 -13.20 -27.58
CA LEU A 12 18.91 -13.77 -27.80
C LEU A 12 18.78 -15.14 -27.12
N ALA A 13 19.74 -16.03 -27.29
CA ALA A 13 19.74 -17.34 -26.64
C ALA A 13 19.70 -17.18 -25.08
N GLY A 14 20.48 -16.25 -24.53
CA GLY A 14 20.44 -15.95 -23.12
C GLY A 14 19.05 -15.40 -22.63
N TYR A 15 18.43 -14.58 -23.47
CA TYR A 15 17.08 -14.09 -23.17
C TYR A 15 16.04 -15.21 -23.20
N GLU A 16 16.05 -16.05 -24.21
CA GLU A 16 15.13 -17.19 -24.34
C GLU A 16 15.33 -18.21 -23.19
N PHE A 17 16.56 -18.49 -22.80
CA PHE A 17 16.84 -19.29 -21.62
C PHE A 17 16.25 -18.72 -20.37
N CYS A 18 16.43 -17.41 -20.10
CA CYS A 18 15.84 -16.75 -18.93
C CYS A 18 14.30 -16.79 -18.96
N GLN A 19 13.68 -16.59 -20.14
CA GLN A 19 12.23 -16.67 -20.28
C GLN A 19 11.70 -18.07 -19.95
N LYS A 20 12.40 -19.12 -20.40
CA LYS A 20 12.06 -20.51 -20.08
C LYS A 20 12.13 -20.75 -18.57
N GLN A 21 13.22 -20.32 -17.92
CA GLN A 21 13.37 -20.45 -16.46
C GLN A 21 12.26 -19.71 -15.69
N ILE A 22 11.89 -18.50 -16.12
CA ILE A 22 10.78 -17.75 -15.52
C ILE A 22 9.47 -18.53 -15.65
N THR A 23 9.20 -19.11 -16.83
CA THR A 23 7.98 -19.90 -17.06
C THR A 23 7.92 -21.13 -16.16
N GLU A 24 9.04 -21.83 -16.01
CA GLU A 24 9.15 -22.98 -15.11
C GLU A 24 8.92 -22.60 -13.64
N CYS A 25 9.52 -21.48 -13.20
CA CYS A 25 9.27 -20.93 -11.85
C CYS A 25 7.81 -20.54 -11.64
N ASP A 26 7.17 -19.90 -12.63
CA ASP A 26 5.76 -19.53 -12.56
C ASP A 26 4.85 -20.77 -12.42
N GLN A 27 5.15 -21.85 -13.15
CA GLN A 27 4.40 -23.11 -13.03
C GLN A 27 4.56 -23.74 -11.65
N GLN A 28 5.77 -23.79 -11.12
CA GLN A 28 6.04 -24.32 -9.77
C GLN A 28 5.34 -23.47 -8.70
N LEU A 29 5.38 -22.15 -8.85
CA LEU A 29 4.68 -21.23 -7.95
C LEU A 29 3.17 -21.44 -7.98
N ALA A 30 2.57 -21.56 -9.16
CA ALA A 30 1.13 -21.85 -9.30
C ALA A 30 0.75 -23.16 -8.62
N GLN A 31 1.54 -24.23 -8.84
CA GLN A 31 1.32 -25.53 -8.18
C GLN A 31 1.44 -25.46 -6.66
N TYR A 32 2.42 -24.69 -6.16
CA TYR A 32 2.58 -24.49 -4.72
C TYR A 32 1.40 -23.74 -4.12
N LEU A 33 0.98 -22.64 -4.73
CA LEU A 33 -0.16 -21.87 -4.27
C LEU A 33 -1.46 -22.67 -4.29
N ALA A 34 -1.68 -23.49 -5.33
CA ALA A 34 -2.86 -24.35 -5.45
C ALA A 34 -2.99 -25.38 -4.30
N ARG A 35 -1.89 -25.75 -3.65
CA ARG A 35 -1.91 -26.69 -2.49
C ARG A 35 -2.31 -26.04 -1.17
N LEU A 36 -2.30 -24.70 -1.11
CA LEU A 36 -2.66 -23.98 0.11
C LEU A 36 -4.17 -23.98 0.30
N GLU A 37 -4.60 -23.92 1.57
CA GLU A 37 -6.02 -23.92 1.94
C GLU A 37 -6.78 -22.77 1.27
N ASP A 38 -8.02 -23.07 0.87
CA ASP A 38 -8.97 -22.06 0.43
C ASP A 38 -9.64 -21.43 1.66
N ARG A 39 -9.44 -20.12 1.81
CA ARG A 39 -9.98 -19.30 2.89
C ARG A 39 -11.09 -18.36 2.46
N THR A 40 -11.57 -18.47 1.24
CA THR A 40 -12.61 -17.58 0.72
C THR A 40 -13.98 -17.84 1.34
N GLN A 41 -14.18 -19.04 1.95
CA GLN A 41 -15.49 -19.47 2.50
C GLN A 41 -16.62 -19.31 1.47
N GLY A 42 -16.32 -19.51 0.18
CA GLY A 42 -17.29 -19.37 -0.91
C GLY A 42 -17.51 -17.93 -1.39
N ALA A 43 -16.76 -16.97 -0.89
CA ALA A 43 -16.83 -15.60 -1.39
C ALA A 43 -16.25 -15.51 -2.83
N THR A 44 -16.92 -14.77 -3.69
CA THR A 44 -16.43 -14.50 -5.05
C THR A 44 -15.44 -13.35 -5.05
N LEU A 45 -14.44 -13.43 -5.93
CA LEU A 45 -13.46 -12.36 -6.10
C LEU A 45 -14.17 -11.06 -6.52
N PRO A 46 -14.01 -9.94 -5.80
CA PRO A 46 -14.61 -8.67 -6.16
C PRO A 46 -14.15 -8.18 -7.53
N GLU A 47 -15.04 -7.50 -8.24
CA GLU A 47 -14.66 -6.84 -9.50
C GLU A 47 -13.54 -5.81 -9.28
N GLU A 48 -12.71 -5.62 -10.31
CA GLU A 48 -11.68 -4.58 -10.26
C GLU A 48 -12.34 -3.19 -10.30
N THR A 49 -12.31 -2.49 -9.18
CA THR A 49 -12.85 -1.13 -9.07
C THR A 49 -12.03 -0.08 -9.84
N ARG A 50 -10.85 -0.45 -10.34
CA ARG A 50 -9.95 0.48 -11.02
C ARG A 50 -10.30 0.64 -12.50
N LYS A 51 -10.78 1.82 -12.85
CA LYS A 51 -10.95 2.25 -14.25
C LYS A 51 -9.57 2.30 -14.93
N GLY A 52 -9.30 1.32 -15.76
CA GLY A 52 -8.09 1.26 -16.59
C GLY A 52 -7.64 -0.17 -16.77
N ARG A 53 -7.72 -0.65 -18.01
CA ARG A 53 -7.22 -1.97 -18.44
C ARG A 53 -5.71 -1.98 -18.21
N ARG A 54 -5.27 -2.46 -17.05
CA ARG A 54 -3.84 -2.65 -16.81
C ARG A 54 -3.34 -3.68 -17.81
N LYS A 55 -2.57 -3.24 -18.80
CA LYS A 55 -1.74 -4.16 -19.58
C LYS A 55 -0.96 -5.00 -18.59
N LYS A 56 -0.93 -6.35 -18.80
CA LYS A 56 -0.09 -7.25 -18.02
C LYS A 56 1.29 -6.61 -17.91
N LYS A 57 1.71 -6.24 -16.70
CA LYS A 57 3.04 -5.66 -16.52
C LYS A 57 4.07 -6.73 -16.85
N LYS A 58 5.07 -6.36 -17.63
CA LYS A 58 6.23 -7.22 -17.89
C LYS A 58 6.82 -7.63 -16.53
N GLY A 59 6.93 -8.93 -16.27
CA GLY A 59 7.39 -9.48 -14.99
C GLY A 59 6.28 -9.95 -14.03
N ASN A 60 5.00 -9.82 -14.38
CA ASN A 60 3.96 -10.52 -13.64
C ASN A 60 3.88 -11.98 -14.05
N PRO A 61 3.58 -12.92 -13.11
CA PRO A 61 3.38 -14.34 -13.42
C PRO A 61 2.34 -14.56 -14.52
N GLN A 62 2.47 -15.67 -15.25
CA GLN A 62 1.58 -15.98 -16.38
C GLN A 62 0.17 -16.44 -15.95
N PHE A 63 0.02 -16.88 -14.70
CA PHE A 63 -1.26 -17.30 -14.11
C PHE A 63 -1.97 -16.13 -13.39
N ASN A 64 -3.22 -16.36 -12.96
CA ASN A 64 -4.01 -15.36 -12.23
C ASN A 64 -3.61 -15.26 -10.76
N LEU A 65 -2.49 -14.60 -10.49
CA LEU A 65 -1.94 -14.45 -9.14
C LEU A 65 -2.93 -13.73 -8.18
N ARG A 66 -3.80 -12.83 -8.66
CA ARG A 66 -4.78 -12.14 -7.82
C ARG A 66 -5.81 -13.11 -7.24
N GLU A 67 -6.27 -14.03 -8.05
CA GLU A 67 -7.24 -15.06 -7.65
C GLU A 67 -6.64 -16.01 -6.61
N GLU A 68 -5.40 -16.46 -6.85
CA GLU A 68 -4.69 -17.33 -5.89
C GLU A 68 -4.43 -16.63 -4.56
N LEU A 69 -4.03 -15.36 -4.57
CA LEU A 69 -3.84 -14.59 -3.36
C LEU A 69 -5.16 -14.36 -2.62
N PHE A 70 -6.26 -14.11 -3.34
CA PHE A 70 -7.58 -14.00 -2.75
C PHE A 70 -8.02 -15.32 -2.10
N ARG A 71 -7.85 -16.44 -2.82
CA ARG A 71 -8.15 -17.78 -2.32
C ARG A 71 -7.40 -18.09 -1.01
N MET A 72 -6.12 -17.76 -0.96
CA MET A 72 -5.24 -18.02 0.17
C MET A 72 -5.49 -17.09 1.37
N THR A 73 -5.84 -15.83 1.14
CA THR A 73 -6.01 -14.82 2.20
C THR A 73 -7.46 -14.61 2.63
N GLY A 74 -8.43 -15.05 1.81
CA GLY A 74 -9.86 -14.81 2.01
C GLY A 74 -10.29 -13.36 1.76
N THR A 75 -9.36 -12.48 1.36
CA THR A 75 -9.62 -11.04 1.20
C THR A 75 -8.83 -10.48 0.02
N ASP A 76 -9.48 -9.69 -0.83
CA ASP A 76 -8.79 -9.04 -1.95
C ASP A 76 -8.04 -7.78 -1.51
N LEU A 77 -6.77 -7.92 -1.20
CA LEU A 77 -5.89 -6.84 -0.76
C LEU A 77 -5.57 -5.83 -1.87
N THR A 78 -5.80 -6.20 -3.14
CA THR A 78 -5.57 -5.29 -4.28
C THR A 78 -6.62 -4.18 -4.39
N GLN A 79 -7.72 -4.26 -3.62
CA GLN A 79 -8.72 -3.21 -3.49
C GLN A 79 -8.13 -1.93 -2.86
N ILE A 80 -7.07 -2.05 -2.06
CA ILE A 80 -6.41 -0.89 -1.46
C ILE A 80 -5.70 -0.09 -2.56
N ASP A 81 -6.02 1.20 -2.66
CA ASP A 81 -5.34 2.08 -3.63
C ASP A 81 -3.83 2.10 -3.40
N GLY A 82 -3.09 2.05 -4.52
CA GLY A 82 -1.63 2.00 -4.51
C GLY A 82 -1.03 0.60 -4.34
N ILE A 83 -1.82 -0.41 -3.95
CA ILE A 83 -1.35 -1.79 -3.81
C ILE A 83 -1.68 -2.58 -5.07
N ASP A 84 -0.68 -3.17 -5.69
CA ASP A 84 -0.81 -4.09 -6.82
C ASP A 84 -0.58 -5.55 -6.38
N VAL A 85 -0.86 -6.48 -7.30
CA VAL A 85 -0.78 -7.92 -7.03
C VAL A 85 0.62 -8.34 -6.59
N MET A 86 1.68 -7.77 -7.20
CA MET A 86 3.07 -8.10 -6.83
C MET A 86 3.44 -7.54 -5.46
N THR A 87 2.88 -6.38 -5.09
CA THR A 87 3.02 -5.84 -3.73
C THR A 87 2.38 -6.78 -2.71
N VAL A 88 1.16 -7.27 -2.98
CA VAL A 88 0.49 -8.24 -2.12
C VAL A 88 1.32 -9.51 -1.99
N MET A 89 1.77 -10.08 -3.10
CA MET A 89 2.60 -11.28 -3.11
C MET A 89 3.87 -11.10 -2.26
N THR A 90 4.57 -9.99 -2.43
CA THR A 90 5.80 -9.71 -1.67
C THR A 90 5.50 -9.56 -0.16
N VAL A 91 4.42 -8.86 0.19
CA VAL A 91 4.04 -8.70 1.60
C VAL A 91 3.63 -10.04 2.21
N VAL A 92 2.78 -10.81 1.53
CA VAL A 92 2.29 -12.09 2.05
C VAL A 92 3.42 -13.13 2.12
N SER A 93 4.35 -13.15 1.17
CA SER A 93 5.52 -14.06 1.22
C SER A 93 6.47 -13.76 2.39
N GLU A 94 6.59 -12.50 2.80
CA GLU A 94 7.46 -12.07 3.90
C GLU A 94 6.81 -12.20 5.27
N VAL A 95 5.53 -11.84 5.36
CA VAL A 95 4.79 -11.70 6.63
C VAL A 95 3.94 -12.94 6.92
N GLY A 96 3.44 -13.59 5.87
CA GLY A 96 2.37 -14.59 5.94
C GLY A 96 0.98 -13.92 5.95
N TRP A 97 -0.04 -14.75 5.95
CA TRP A 97 -1.44 -14.29 6.06
C TRP A 97 -1.94 -14.25 7.50
N ASP A 98 -1.26 -14.95 8.43
CA ASP A 98 -1.62 -14.97 9.85
C ASP A 98 -1.11 -13.74 10.59
N MET A 99 -2.03 -12.86 10.91
CA MET A 99 -1.74 -11.63 11.67
C MET A 99 -1.81 -11.84 13.19
N SER A 100 -2.06 -13.03 13.69
CA SER A 100 -2.14 -13.34 15.14
C SER A 100 -0.82 -13.07 15.87
N LYS A 101 0.30 -13.17 15.16
CA LYS A 101 1.66 -12.86 15.63
C LYS A 101 1.79 -11.45 16.22
N TRP A 102 0.94 -10.52 15.79
CA TRP A 102 0.94 -9.15 16.28
C TRP A 102 -0.38 -8.85 17.00
N LYS A 103 -0.30 -8.45 18.26
CA LYS A 103 -1.50 -8.12 19.07
C LYS A 103 -2.32 -6.97 18.46
N THR A 104 -1.64 -5.99 17.88
CA THR A 104 -2.29 -4.80 17.28
C THR A 104 -1.59 -4.40 15.97
N GLU A 105 -2.29 -3.60 15.17
CA GLU A 105 -1.74 -3.00 13.95
C GLU A 105 -0.48 -2.14 14.21
N ASN A 106 -0.36 -1.54 15.39
CA ASN A 106 0.81 -0.74 15.75
C ASN A 106 2.04 -1.62 16.00
N HIS A 107 1.88 -2.80 16.59
CA HIS A 107 2.98 -3.78 16.72
C HIS A 107 3.45 -4.24 15.33
N PHE A 108 2.52 -4.49 14.41
CA PHE A 108 2.84 -4.84 13.03
C PHE A 108 3.62 -3.73 12.32
N VAL A 109 3.16 -2.48 12.41
CA VAL A 109 3.82 -1.31 11.82
C VAL A 109 5.21 -1.08 12.44
N SER A 110 5.37 -1.32 13.74
CA SER A 110 6.67 -1.25 14.43
C SER A 110 7.63 -2.34 13.97
N TRP A 111 7.13 -3.56 13.76
CA TRP A 111 7.93 -4.66 13.22
C TRP A 111 8.43 -4.33 11.80
N LEU A 112 7.59 -3.73 10.96
CA LEU A 112 7.96 -3.22 9.64
C LEU A 112 8.91 -2.01 9.68
N LYS A 113 9.27 -1.48 10.86
CA LYS A 113 10.09 -0.26 11.03
C LYS A 113 9.49 0.99 10.35
N LEU A 114 8.18 1.02 10.20
CA LEU A 114 7.44 2.14 9.63
C LEU A 114 6.99 3.15 10.69
N SER A 115 7.04 2.80 11.96
CA SER A 115 6.78 3.71 13.09
C SER A 115 7.87 4.80 13.20
N PRO A 116 7.53 5.99 13.70
CA PRO A 116 8.53 6.96 14.11
C PRO A 116 9.38 6.37 15.25
N ASP A 117 10.70 6.49 15.13
CA ASP A 117 11.65 6.14 16.19
C ASP A 117 12.27 7.45 16.71
N ASN A 118 11.50 8.16 17.52
CA ASN A 118 11.90 9.42 18.10
C ASN A 118 12.45 9.18 19.52
N LYS A 119 13.67 9.63 19.76
CA LYS A 119 14.22 9.72 21.11
C LYS A 119 13.66 10.98 21.76
N ILE A 120 12.92 10.83 22.85
CA ILE A 120 12.26 11.93 23.54
C ILE A 120 12.88 12.09 24.93
N SER A 121 13.23 13.30 25.31
CA SER A 121 13.65 13.67 26.66
C SER A 121 13.01 15.01 27.02
N GLY A 122 12.44 15.11 28.25
CA GLY A 122 11.76 16.32 28.71
C GLY A 122 10.61 16.78 27.80
N GLY A 123 9.89 15.84 27.14
CA GLY A 123 8.81 16.15 26.18
C GLY A 123 9.29 16.65 24.81
N LYS A 124 10.61 16.79 24.58
CA LYS A 124 11.18 17.24 23.32
C LYS A 124 11.86 16.09 22.59
N VAL A 125 11.70 16.06 21.24
CA VAL A 125 12.42 15.10 20.39
C VAL A 125 13.89 15.54 20.31
N ILE A 126 14.79 14.77 20.95
CA ILE A 126 16.24 15.02 20.96
C ILE A 126 16.98 14.28 19.83
N GLY A 127 16.34 13.34 19.18
CA GLY A 127 16.93 12.62 18.05
C GLY A 127 15.93 11.73 17.35
N LYS A 128 16.29 11.35 16.12
CA LYS A 128 15.53 10.39 15.31
C LYS A 128 16.38 9.14 15.16
N GLY A 129 15.86 8.01 15.65
CA GLY A 129 16.48 6.71 15.41
C GLY A 129 16.39 6.35 13.92
N ARG A 130 17.43 5.70 13.42
CA ARG A 130 17.44 5.10 12.09
C ARG A 130 17.62 3.59 12.25
N MET A 131 16.50 2.87 12.20
CA MET A 131 16.58 1.41 12.20
C MET A 131 16.68 0.88 10.78
N PRO A 132 17.70 0.09 10.44
CA PRO A 132 17.76 -0.61 9.17
C PRO A 132 16.58 -1.59 9.08
N THR A 133 16.03 -1.75 7.88
CA THR A 133 14.95 -2.72 7.60
C THR A 133 15.54 -3.89 6.85
N ASN A 134 15.35 -5.10 7.39
CA ASN A 134 15.84 -6.33 6.77
C ASN A 134 14.72 -7.10 6.05
N ASN A 135 13.49 -6.58 6.02
CA ASN A 135 12.36 -7.23 5.34
C ASN A 135 12.07 -6.59 3.99
N ARG A 136 11.55 -7.40 3.06
CA ARG A 136 11.16 -6.95 1.71
C ARG A 136 9.82 -6.22 1.68
N ALA A 137 8.96 -6.40 2.66
CA ALA A 137 7.65 -5.78 2.72
C ALA A 137 7.73 -4.24 2.90
N THR A 138 8.68 -3.75 3.69
CA THR A 138 8.82 -2.29 3.94
C THR A 138 9.14 -1.48 2.69
N PRO A 139 10.18 -1.81 1.89
CA PRO A 139 10.48 -1.05 0.67
C PRO A 139 9.32 -1.12 -0.34
N VAL A 140 8.66 -2.27 -0.48
CA VAL A 140 7.52 -2.42 -1.41
C VAL A 140 6.34 -1.58 -0.96
N LEU A 141 6.01 -1.53 0.34
CA LEU A 141 4.97 -0.64 0.87
C LEU A 141 5.31 0.85 0.71
N ARG A 142 6.59 1.22 0.82
CA ARG A 142 7.02 2.60 0.55
C ARG A 142 6.88 2.95 -0.93
N MET A 143 7.19 2.03 -1.83
CA MET A 143 6.94 2.21 -3.26
C MET A 143 5.44 2.32 -3.55
N ALA A 144 4.62 1.46 -2.99
CA ALA A 144 3.16 1.53 -3.09
C ALA A 144 2.61 2.89 -2.59
N ALA A 145 3.18 3.42 -1.50
CA ALA A 145 2.81 4.75 -1.01
C ALA A 145 3.15 5.88 -2.00
N THR A 146 4.25 5.78 -2.75
CA THR A 146 4.62 6.82 -3.73
C THR A 146 3.68 6.86 -4.92
N THR A 147 3.08 5.73 -5.33
CA THR A 147 2.12 5.69 -6.44
C THR A 147 0.81 6.43 -6.13
N LEU A 148 0.52 6.65 -4.85
CA LEU A 148 -0.67 7.40 -4.42
C LEU A 148 -0.57 8.90 -4.71
N ARG A 149 0.58 9.41 -5.12
CA ARG A 149 0.79 10.84 -5.38
C ARG A 149 -0.22 11.41 -6.39
N GLU A 150 -0.48 10.66 -7.44
CA GLU A 150 -1.32 11.08 -8.56
C GLU A 150 -2.68 10.38 -8.55
N SER A 151 -3.01 9.70 -7.46
CA SER A 151 -4.29 9.00 -7.31
C SER A 151 -5.39 9.97 -6.84
N ASP A 152 -6.55 9.92 -7.50
CA ASP A 152 -7.77 10.64 -7.09
C ASP A 152 -8.58 9.89 -6.04
N SER A 153 -7.89 9.10 -5.22
CA SER A 153 -8.49 8.37 -4.12
C SER A 153 -8.38 9.12 -2.80
N TYR A 154 -9.14 8.67 -1.82
CA TYR A 154 -9.02 9.12 -0.41
C TYR A 154 -7.56 9.05 0.08
N LEU A 155 -6.87 7.93 -0.19
CA LEU A 155 -5.47 7.75 0.21
C LEU A 155 -4.53 8.70 -0.54
N GLY A 156 -4.83 8.98 -1.81
CA GLY A 156 -4.07 9.95 -2.62
C GLY A 156 -4.17 11.37 -2.06
N ALA A 157 -5.37 11.83 -1.74
CA ALA A 157 -5.60 13.13 -1.11
C ALA A 157 -4.89 13.23 0.26
N GLN A 158 -4.97 12.17 1.07
CA GLN A 158 -4.26 12.08 2.34
C GLN A 158 -2.75 12.15 2.17
N PHE A 159 -2.19 11.47 1.17
CA PHE A 159 -0.76 11.49 0.90
C PHE A 159 -0.26 12.87 0.45
N ARG A 160 -0.99 13.56 -0.45
CA ARG A 160 -0.66 14.93 -0.87
C ARG A 160 -0.61 15.87 0.33
N ARG A 161 -1.59 15.79 1.24
CA ARG A 161 -1.60 16.58 2.48
C ARG A 161 -0.44 16.24 3.42
N PHE A 162 -0.07 14.96 3.55
CA PHE A 162 1.10 14.58 4.32
C PHE A 162 2.38 15.15 3.73
N ARG A 163 2.53 15.15 2.40
CA ARG A 163 3.69 15.72 1.72
C ARG A 163 3.86 17.21 1.98
N THR A 164 2.78 17.97 1.91
CA THR A 164 2.80 19.41 2.18
C THR A 164 3.22 19.71 3.63
N ARG A 165 2.74 18.92 4.59
CA ARG A 165 2.97 19.18 6.02
C ARG A 165 4.28 18.62 6.55
N LEU A 166 4.68 17.42 6.12
CA LEU A 166 5.78 16.65 6.71
C LEU A 166 7.02 16.55 5.82
N GLY A 167 6.92 16.97 4.57
CA GLY A 167 7.90 16.74 3.53
C GLY A 167 7.86 15.32 2.94
N PRO A 168 8.45 15.11 1.74
CA PRO A 168 8.29 13.88 0.96
C PRO A 168 8.75 12.59 1.66
N PRO A 169 9.94 12.50 2.28
CA PRO A 169 10.42 11.25 2.87
C PRO A 169 9.57 10.79 4.06
N VAL A 170 9.17 11.73 4.94
CA VAL A 170 8.37 11.43 6.12
C VAL A 170 6.94 11.07 5.71
N ALA A 171 6.37 11.78 4.74
CA ALA A 171 5.06 11.49 4.20
C ALA A 171 4.97 10.09 3.59
N THR A 172 6.00 9.69 2.82
CA THR A 172 6.07 8.33 2.24
C THR A 172 6.09 7.26 3.33
N LYS A 173 6.88 7.46 4.38
CA LYS A 173 6.93 6.52 5.52
C LYS A 173 5.59 6.46 6.26
N ALA A 174 4.96 7.61 6.50
CA ALA A 174 3.67 7.69 7.17
C ALA A 174 2.55 7.04 6.36
N MET A 175 2.55 7.23 5.05
CA MET A 175 1.57 6.58 4.16
C MET A 175 1.81 5.07 4.05
N ALA A 176 3.06 4.61 3.96
CA ALA A 176 3.39 3.19 4.01
C ALA A 176 2.90 2.54 5.32
N ALA A 177 3.04 3.23 6.46
CA ALA A 177 2.48 2.79 7.73
C ALA A 177 0.94 2.72 7.71
N LYS A 178 0.28 3.64 7.01
CA LYS A 178 -1.19 3.59 6.81
C LYS A 178 -1.61 2.41 5.96
N LEU A 179 -0.91 2.14 4.85
CA LEU A 179 -1.15 0.96 4.01
C LEU A 179 -0.94 -0.34 4.79
N ALA A 180 0.11 -0.42 5.59
CA ALA A 180 0.37 -1.58 6.47
C ALA A 180 -0.78 -1.83 7.46
N ARG A 181 -1.35 -0.78 8.08
CA ARG A 181 -2.51 -0.92 8.97
C ARG A 181 -3.75 -1.40 8.23
N LEU A 182 -3.99 -0.92 7.02
CA LEU A 182 -5.11 -1.40 6.20
C LEU A 182 -4.95 -2.89 5.86
N LEU A 183 -3.77 -3.30 5.42
CA LEU A 183 -3.46 -4.72 5.17
C LEU A 183 -3.67 -5.58 6.43
N TYR A 184 -3.16 -5.14 7.58
CA TYR A 184 -3.36 -5.83 8.84
C TYR A 184 -4.85 -6.01 9.17
N ARG A 185 -5.65 -4.95 9.04
CA ARG A 185 -7.09 -4.98 9.33
C ARG A 185 -7.84 -5.91 8.39
N MET A 186 -7.52 -5.88 7.10
CA MET A 186 -8.13 -6.75 6.11
C MET A 186 -7.78 -8.22 6.37
N LEU A 187 -6.52 -8.54 6.63
CA LEU A 187 -6.07 -9.91 6.89
C LEU A 187 -6.56 -10.45 8.23
N ARG A 188 -6.59 -9.60 9.29
CA ARG A 188 -6.96 -10.07 10.62
C ARG A 188 -8.45 -10.15 10.86
N TYR A 189 -9.20 -9.17 10.35
CA TYR A 189 -10.62 -9.00 10.64
C TYR A 189 -11.52 -9.19 9.42
N GLY A 190 -10.98 -9.51 8.26
CA GLY A 190 -11.74 -9.61 7.01
C GLY A 190 -12.43 -8.31 6.61
N MET A 191 -11.92 -7.15 7.06
CA MET A 191 -12.54 -5.86 6.77
C MET A 191 -12.49 -5.56 5.27
N LYS A 192 -13.62 -5.16 4.71
CA LYS A 192 -13.68 -4.68 3.33
C LYS A 192 -13.09 -3.27 3.25
N TYR A 193 -12.23 -3.06 2.26
CA TYR A 193 -11.75 -1.71 1.94
C TYR A 193 -12.78 -0.97 1.10
N VAL A 194 -13.16 0.24 1.55
CA VAL A 194 -14.03 1.14 0.81
C VAL A 194 -13.26 2.44 0.54
N ASN A 195 -13.08 2.76 -0.75
CA ASN A 195 -12.51 4.05 -1.13
C ASN A 195 -13.61 5.12 -1.05
N GLN A 196 -13.48 6.04 -0.09
CA GLN A 196 -14.43 7.12 0.13
C GLN A 196 -14.23 8.32 -0.80
N GLY A 197 -13.23 8.24 -1.71
CA GLY A 197 -12.90 9.33 -2.63
C GLY A 197 -12.06 10.46 -2.01
N ALA A 198 -11.44 11.27 -2.88
CA ALA A 198 -10.60 12.39 -2.47
C ALA A 198 -11.42 13.52 -1.83
N GLU A 199 -12.58 13.81 -2.40
CA GLU A 199 -13.49 14.88 -1.93
C GLU A 199 -13.93 14.66 -0.49
N PHE A 200 -14.28 13.42 -0.12
CA PHE A 200 -14.65 13.09 1.25
C PHE A 200 -13.50 13.35 2.23
N TYR A 201 -12.26 13.01 1.83
CA TYR A 201 -11.08 13.30 2.65
C TYR A 201 -10.85 14.80 2.82
N GLU A 202 -11.00 15.58 1.76
CA GLU A 202 -10.77 17.03 1.78
C GLU A 202 -11.85 17.80 2.56
N ALA A 203 -13.07 17.29 2.54
CA ALA A 203 -14.17 17.88 3.30
C ALA A 203 -13.98 17.75 4.83
N GLN A 204 -13.42 16.65 5.31
CA GLN A 204 -13.23 16.41 6.74
C GLN A 204 -12.31 17.45 7.45
N PRO A 205 -11.11 17.75 6.93
CA PRO A 205 -10.25 18.77 7.50
C PRO A 205 -10.88 20.17 7.47
N ARG A 206 -11.62 20.50 6.40
CA ARG A 206 -12.33 21.76 6.29
C ARG A 206 -13.37 21.91 7.41
N LYS A 207 -14.16 20.86 7.67
CA LYS A 207 -15.10 20.83 8.80
C LYS A 207 -14.41 21.04 10.16
N GLN A 208 -13.28 20.35 10.37
CA GLN A 208 -12.49 20.51 11.60
C GLN A 208 -11.90 21.91 11.76
N GLN A 209 -11.41 22.52 10.67
CA GLN A 209 -10.91 23.88 10.69
C GLN A 209 -12.03 24.89 11.05
N VAL A 210 -13.21 24.73 10.48
CA VAL A 210 -14.36 25.57 10.82
C VAL A 210 -14.73 25.43 12.29
N ILE A 211 -14.77 24.21 12.83
CA ILE A 211 -15.04 23.97 14.26
C ILE A 211 -13.96 24.64 15.14
N HIS A 212 -12.70 24.53 14.76
CA HIS A 212 -11.60 25.15 15.51
C HIS A 212 -11.67 26.67 15.46
N LEU A 213 -11.97 27.25 14.30
CA LEU A 213 -12.18 28.70 14.15
C LEU A 213 -13.36 29.20 14.97
N LYS A 214 -14.52 28.50 14.95
CA LYS A 214 -15.68 28.83 15.75
C LYS A 214 -15.35 28.83 17.26
N ARG A 215 -14.57 27.81 17.72
CA ARG A 215 -14.11 27.76 19.13
C ARG A 215 -13.21 28.94 19.49
N LYS A 216 -12.26 29.26 18.60
CA LYS A 216 -11.32 30.37 18.83
C LYS A 216 -12.03 31.74 18.81
N ALA A 217 -12.99 31.93 17.91
CA ALA A 217 -13.80 33.12 17.85
C ALA A 217 -14.63 33.29 19.13
N ALA A 218 -15.28 32.23 19.61
CA ALA A 218 -16.04 32.26 20.86
C ALA A 218 -15.19 32.62 22.08
N GLN A 219 -13.92 32.19 22.14
CA GLN A 219 -12.97 32.58 23.19
C GLN A 219 -12.63 34.08 23.16
N LEU A 220 -12.74 34.71 21.99
CA LEU A 220 -12.49 36.13 21.78
C LEU A 220 -13.77 36.98 21.81
N GLY A 221 -14.95 36.39 22.12
CA GLY A 221 -16.25 37.07 22.10
C GLY A 221 -16.76 37.39 20.69
N LEU A 222 -16.24 36.69 19.66
CA LEU A 222 -16.61 36.89 18.24
C LEU A 222 -17.46 35.73 17.74
N GLU A 223 -18.38 36.02 16.84
CA GLU A 223 -19.17 35.01 16.13
C GLU A 223 -18.76 34.92 14.66
N ILE A 224 -18.64 33.68 14.15
CA ILE A 224 -18.31 33.42 12.73
C ILE A 224 -19.60 33.10 11.98
N ILE A 225 -19.94 33.95 11.02
CA ILE A 225 -21.07 33.77 10.12
C ILE A 225 -20.56 33.18 8.80
N GLU A 226 -21.19 32.10 8.34
CA GLU A 226 -20.87 31.51 7.04
C GLU A 226 -21.49 32.39 5.93
N VAL A 227 -20.65 33.04 5.13
CA VAL A 227 -21.10 33.77 3.95
C VAL A 227 -21.44 32.76 2.87
N ALA A 228 -22.69 32.73 2.41
CA ALA A 228 -23.09 31.93 1.26
C ALA A 228 -22.20 32.32 0.05
N ALA A 229 -21.51 31.35 -0.54
CA ALA A 229 -20.75 31.64 -1.75
C ALA A 229 -21.71 32.15 -2.82
N ALA A 230 -21.45 33.36 -3.31
CA ALA A 230 -22.17 33.88 -4.46
C ALA A 230 -21.97 32.90 -5.62
N ALA A 231 -23.08 32.43 -6.19
CA ALA A 231 -23.12 31.52 -7.32
C ALA A 231 -22.54 32.16 -8.59
#